data_17166a572ddde87838e32bf3155c105d
#
_entry.id   17166a572ddde87838e32bf3155c105d
#
_cell.length_a   1.000
_cell.length_b   1.000
_cell.length_c   1.000
_cell.angle_alpha   90.00
_cell.angle_beta   90.00
_cell.angle_gamma   90.00
#
_symmetry.space_group_name_H-M   'P 1'
#
loop_
_entity.id
_entity.type
_entity.pdbx_description
1 polymer ?
#
loop_
_entity_poly.entity_id
_entity_poly.type
_entity_poly.pdbx_seq_one_letter_code
_entity_poly.pdbx_strand_id
1 'polypeptide(L)'
;VFAVAAVALVAGGVGYVALSGPSIVIPDDPCAERPPLRNVDGVRLQPVAMRAFLQAQREAGVSIPVVQSYRSCAEQRRACRSICGNPRGCPDLCAPAGLSWHQLGAAVDTTQEGLDDPRIVRALEENGWCQALPNSDPGHFSFDGCH
;
A
#
# COMPACT_ATOMS: atom_id res chain seq x y z
N VAL A 1 14.23 -6.70 -17.42
CA VAL A 1 15.56 -6.08 -17.51
C VAL A 1 16.02 -5.85 -16.08
N PHE A 2 16.90 -6.73 -15.59
CA PHE A 2 17.47 -6.62 -14.25
C PHE A 2 18.46 -5.45 -14.22
N ALA A 3 18.28 -4.51 -13.30
CA ALA A 3 19.26 -3.48 -13.03
C ALA A 3 20.45 -4.12 -12.32
N VAL A 4 21.59 -4.18 -13.01
CA VAL A 4 22.86 -4.61 -12.42
C VAL A 4 23.37 -3.47 -11.54
N ALA A 5 23.46 -3.69 -10.24
CA ALA A 5 24.12 -2.78 -9.34
C ALA A 5 25.63 -2.83 -9.58
N ALA A 6 26.19 -1.73 -10.04
CA ALA A 6 27.63 -1.57 -10.13
C ALA A 6 28.21 -1.32 -8.73
N VAL A 7 29.02 -2.25 -8.23
CA VAL A 7 29.79 -2.08 -6.99
C VAL A 7 31.10 -1.41 -7.35
N ALA A 8 31.32 -0.17 -6.96
CA ALA A 8 32.60 0.50 -7.02
C ALA A 8 33.36 0.21 -5.72
N LEU A 9 34.44 -0.57 -5.83
CA LEU A 9 35.42 -0.80 -4.75
C LEU A 9 36.37 0.39 -4.68
N VAL A 10 36.29 1.20 -3.63
CA VAL A 10 37.31 2.17 -3.27
C VAL A 10 38.10 1.59 -2.08
N ALA A 11 39.40 1.45 -2.26
CA ALA A 11 40.31 0.95 -1.24
C ALA A 11 40.35 1.94 -0.06
N GLY A 12 39.94 1.49 1.13
CA GLY A 12 40.08 2.25 2.39
C GLY A 12 38.79 2.58 3.13
N GLY A 13 37.85 1.68 3.20
CA GLY A 13 36.68 1.84 4.05
C GLY A 13 35.44 1.21 3.44
N VAL A 14 34.94 0.15 4.06
CA VAL A 14 33.70 -0.51 3.61
C VAL A 14 32.51 0.33 4.08
N GLY A 15 32.18 1.36 3.33
CA GLY A 15 30.92 2.08 3.49
C GLY A 15 29.86 1.39 2.64
N TYR A 16 28.96 0.63 3.23
CA TYR A 16 27.72 0.21 2.55
C TYR A 16 26.84 1.44 2.33
N VAL A 17 26.83 1.98 1.13
CA VAL A 17 25.77 2.89 0.71
C VAL A 17 24.56 2.01 0.40
N ALA A 18 23.67 1.89 1.35
CA ALA A 18 22.33 1.38 1.09
C ALA A 18 21.65 2.40 0.14
N LEU A 19 21.52 2.05 -1.13
CA LEU A 19 20.66 2.77 -2.05
C LEU A 19 19.22 2.47 -1.61
N SER A 20 18.72 3.24 -0.65
CA SER A 20 17.30 3.22 -0.32
C SER A 20 16.52 3.69 -1.55
N GLY A 21 15.80 2.76 -2.16
CA GLY A 21 14.84 3.07 -3.21
C GLY A 21 13.77 4.05 -2.70
N PRO A 22 12.96 4.62 -3.59
CA PRO A 22 11.90 5.53 -3.18
C PRO A 22 10.93 4.79 -2.24
N SER A 23 10.83 5.27 -1.00
CA SER A 23 9.99 4.73 0.07
C SER A 23 8.67 5.49 0.18
N ILE A 24 7.73 4.94 0.93
CA ILE A 24 6.50 5.64 1.33
C ILE A 24 6.88 6.86 2.18
N VAL A 25 6.30 8.01 1.85
CA VAL A 25 6.40 9.24 2.65
C VAL A 25 5.34 9.15 3.76
N ILE A 26 5.78 9.18 5.01
CA ILE A 26 4.89 9.20 6.17
C ILE A 26 4.87 10.63 6.71
N PRO A 27 3.74 11.36 6.59
CA PRO A 27 3.59 12.67 7.20
C PRO A 27 3.65 12.58 8.73
N ASP A 28 4.14 13.63 9.39
CA ASP A 28 4.14 13.72 10.86
C ASP A 28 2.70 13.65 11.43
N ASP A 29 1.75 14.29 10.75
CA ASP A 29 0.32 14.18 11.02
C ASP A 29 -0.45 13.84 9.74
N PRO A 30 -0.77 12.56 9.47
CA PRO A 30 -1.52 12.16 8.29
C PRO A 30 -2.96 12.71 8.22
N CYS A 31 -3.46 13.31 9.30
CA CYS A 31 -4.75 13.97 9.33
C CYS A 31 -4.68 15.46 8.96
N ALA A 32 -3.56 16.11 9.22
CA ALA A 32 -3.31 17.50 8.85
C ALA A 32 -2.63 17.61 7.47
N GLU A 33 -1.77 16.66 7.15
CA GLU A 33 -0.95 16.66 5.94
C GLU A 33 -1.32 15.50 5.01
N ARG A 34 -1.73 15.85 3.82
CA ARG A 34 -2.01 14.84 2.78
C ARG A 34 -0.70 14.37 2.16
N PRO A 35 -0.43 13.04 2.07
CA PRO A 35 0.74 12.54 1.37
C PRO A 35 0.66 12.86 -0.13
N PRO A 36 1.81 12.88 -0.85
CA PRO A 36 1.81 13.02 -2.30
C PRO A 36 1.08 11.84 -2.93
N LEU A 37 0.06 12.11 -3.76
CA LEU A 37 -0.76 11.07 -4.39
C LEU A 37 -0.72 11.19 -5.91
N ARG A 38 -0.68 10.04 -6.59
CA ARG A 38 -1.06 9.86 -7.99
C ARG A 38 -2.45 9.27 -8.08
N ASN A 39 -3.19 9.65 -9.12
CA ASN A 39 -4.49 9.08 -9.44
C ASN A 39 -4.42 8.45 -10.83
N VAL A 40 -4.69 7.15 -10.91
CA VAL A 40 -4.80 6.42 -12.17
C VAL A 40 -6.10 5.61 -12.10
N ASP A 41 -7.03 5.90 -13.00
CA ASP A 41 -8.33 5.23 -13.11
C ASP A 41 -9.12 5.17 -11.79
N GLY A 42 -9.04 6.25 -10.99
CA GLY A 42 -9.70 6.35 -9.70
C GLY A 42 -8.90 5.79 -8.52
N VAL A 43 -7.86 4.99 -8.76
CA VAL A 43 -6.95 4.50 -7.72
C VAL A 43 -5.99 5.61 -7.34
N ARG A 44 -5.95 5.95 -6.06
CA ARG A 44 -5.13 7.04 -5.50
C ARG A 44 -4.09 6.46 -4.55
N LEU A 45 -2.82 6.52 -4.93
CA LEU A 45 -1.70 5.97 -4.18
C LEU A 45 -0.49 6.91 -4.22
N GLN A 46 0.42 6.77 -3.26
CA GLN A 46 1.73 7.43 -3.36
C GLN A 46 2.49 6.94 -4.61
N PRO A 47 3.39 7.77 -5.19
CA PRO A 47 4.06 7.45 -6.45
C PRO A 47 4.77 6.09 -6.47
N VAL A 48 5.37 5.67 -5.35
CA VAL A 48 6.07 4.37 -5.25
C VAL A 48 5.06 3.22 -5.24
N ALA A 49 4.03 3.30 -4.42
CA ALA A 49 2.96 2.30 -4.35
C ALA A 49 2.20 2.19 -5.69
N MET A 50 1.93 3.34 -6.35
CA MET A 50 1.30 3.35 -7.67
C MET A 50 2.14 2.62 -8.73
N ARG A 51 3.47 2.82 -8.73
CA ARG A 51 4.34 2.08 -9.66
C ARG A 51 4.26 0.57 -9.43
N ALA A 52 4.34 0.14 -8.17
CA ALA A 52 4.23 -1.26 -7.79
C ALA A 52 2.86 -1.85 -8.18
N PHE A 53 1.78 -1.11 -7.95
CA PHE A 53 0.42 -1.51 -8.31
C PHE A 53 0.27 -1.69 -9.83
N LEU A 54 0.73 -0.74 -10.63
CA LEU A 54 0.68 -0.82 -12.08
C LEU A 54 1.58 -1.94 -12.63
N GLN A 55 2.69 -2.24 -11.95
CA GLN A 55 3.53 -3.39 -12.29
C GLN A 55 2.79 -4.69 -12.01
N ALA A 56 2.15 -4.83 -10.85
CA ALA A 56 1.33 -5.99 -10.51
C ALA A 56 0.20 -6.21 -11.55
N GLN A 57 -0.50 -5.17 -11.99
CA GLN A 57 -1.51 -5.29 -13.05
C GLN A 57 -0.92 -5.83 -14.37
N ARG A 58 0.26 -5.33 -14.77
CA ARG A 58 0.93 -5.82 -15.99
C ARG A 58 1.31 -7.30 -15.88
N GLU A 59 1.82 -7.72 -14.73
CA GLU A 59 2.25 -9.10 -14.48
C GLU A 59 1.08 -10.07 -14.34
N ALA A 60 -0.01 -9.65 -13.72
CA ALA A 60 -1.25 -10.39 -13.66
C ALA A 60 -1.91 -10.55 -15.06
N GLY A 61 -1.63 -9.61 -15.99
CA GLY A 61 -2.23 -9.57 -17.32
C GLY A 61 -3.72 -9.19 -17.31
N VAL A 62 -4.21 -8.68 -16.18
CA VAL A 62 -5.60 -8.24 -15.96
C VAL A 62 -5.64 -6.97 -15.10
N SER A 63 -6.73 -6.23 -15.19
CA SER A 63 -6.98 -5.10 -14.28
C SER A 63 -7.30 -5.64 -12.88
N ILE A 64 -6.67 -5.06 -11.86
CA ILE A 64 -6.95 -5.39 -10.46
C ILE A 64 -8.18 -4.59 -10.03
N PRO A 65 -9.30 -5.23 -9.65
CA PRO A 65 -10.50 -4.53 -9.23
C PRO A 65 -10.30 -3.93 -7.83
N VAL A 66 -10.27 -2.60 -7.74
CA VAL A 66 -10.06 -1.86 -6.48
C VAL A 66 -11.35 -1.21 -6.02
N VAL A 67 -11.80 -1.55 -4.81
CA VAL A 67 -12.95 -0.91 -4.14
C VAL A 67 -12.53 0.33 -3.39
N GLN A 68 -11.33 0.32 -2.82
CA GLN A 68 -10.81 1.43 -2.04
C GLN A 68 -9.29 1.55 -2.15
N SER A 69 -8.81 2.79 -2.12
CA SER A 69 -7.40 3.14 -2.09
C SER A 69 -7.15 4.23 -1.03
N TYR A 70 -6.59 5.39 -1.36
CA TYR A 70 -6.44 6.48 -0.39
C TYR A 70 -7.77 6.88 0.26
N ARG A 71 -7.73 7.08 1.57
CA ARG A 71 -8.83 7.51 2.43
C ARG A 71 -8.36 8.67 3.32
N SER A 72 -9.06 9.80 3.30
CA SER A 72 -8.80 10.90 4.24
C SER A 72 -9.16 10.50 5.67
N CYS A 73 -8.69 11.25 6.67
CA CYS A 73 -9.05 11.00 8.07
C CYS A 73 -10.56 11.10 8.34
N ALA A 74 -11.27 11.98 7.63
CA ALA A 74 -12.72 12.07 7.74
C ALA A 74 -13.40 10.81 7.18
N GLU A 75 -12.91 10.30 6.05
CA GLU A 75 -13.40 9.04 5.45
C GLU A 75 -13.07 7.84 6.33
N GLN A 76 -11.86 7.80 6.91
CA GLN A 76 -11.48 6.75 7.87
C GLN A 76 -12.41 6.72 9.09
N ARG A 77 -12.70 7.87 9.70
CA ARG A 77 -13.65 7.96 10.82
C ARG A 77 -15.05 7.49 10.44
N ARG A 78 -15.51 7.80 9.21
CA ARG A 78 -16.80 7.29 8.71
C ARG A 78 -16.77 5.78 8.50
N ALA A 79 -15.70 5.24 7.92
CA ALA A 79 -15.53 3.82 7.73
C ALA A 79 -15.54 3.06 9.08
N CYS A 80 -14.77 3.51 10.08
CA CYS A 80 -14.77 2.88 11.40
C CYS A 80 -16.13 2.95 12.09
N ARG A 81 -16.86 4.05 11.94
CA ARG A 81 -18.24 4.15 12.44
C ARG A 81 -19.17 3.12 11.78
N SER A 82 -19.02 2.89 10.50
CA SER A 82 -19.80 1.88 9.76
C SER A 82 -19.43 0.45 10.13
N ILE A 83 -18.13 0.18 10.31
CA ILE A 83 -17.60 -1.17 10.57
C ILE A 83 -17.89 -1.62 12.00
N CYS A 84 -17.64 -0.75 12.99
CA CYS A 84 -17.71 -1.13 14.40
C CYS A 84 -18.45 -0.11 15.30
N GLY A 85 -19.21 0.82 14.72
CA GLY A 85 -19.95 1.83 15.48
C GLY A 85 -19.11 2.91 16.14
N ASN A 86 -17.78 2.83 16.07
CA ASN A 86 -16.84 3.71 16.76
C ASN A 86 -15.95 4.49 15.77
N PRO A 87 -16.13 5.84 15.65
CA PRO A 87 -15.31 6.65 14.73
C PRO A 87 -13.82 6.76 15.14
N ARG A 88 -13.46 6.33 16.35
CA ARG A 88 -12.08 6.29 16.84
C ARG A 88 -11.34 5.00 16.46
N GLY A 89 -12.03 4.09 15.74
CA GLY A 89 -11.49 2.79 15.40
C GLY A 89 -11.84 1.70 16.42
N CYS A 90 -11.49 0.50 16.07
CA CYS A 90 -11.69 -0.69 16.92
C CYS A 90 -10.56 -1.69 16.62
N PRO A 91 -10.09 -2.42 17.64
CA PRO A 91 -9.03 -3.41 17.45
C PRO A 91 -9.36 -4.39 16.33
N ASP A 92 -8.37 -4.74 15.53
CA ASP A 92 -8.37 -5.77 14.48
C ASP A 92 -9.37 -5.58 13.32
N LEU A 93 -10.25 -4.54 13.39
CA LEU A 93 -11.26 -4.30 12.36
C LEU A 93 -11.12 -2.95 11.66
N CYS A 94 -10.74 -1.91 12.38
CA CYS A 94 -10.60 -0.57 11.80
C CYS A 94 -9.55 0.26 12.53
N ALA A 95 -8.44 0.55 11.86
CA ALA A 95 -7.39 1.42 12.40
C ALA A 95 -7.93 2.83 12.68
N PRO A 96 -7.54 3.46 13.79
CA PRO A 96 -7.86 4.86 14.06
C PRO A 96 -7.42 5.79 12.93
N ALA A 97 -8.13 6.93 12.80
CA ALA A 97 -7.71 7.97 11.86
C ALA A 97 -6.29 8.46 12.22
N GLY A 98 -5.41 8.53 11.23
CA GLY A 98 -3.98 8.81 11.37
C GLY A 98 -3.08 7.56 11.36
N LEU A 99 -3.65 6.36 11.57
CA LEU A 99 -2.90 5.11 11.67
C LEU A 99 -3.21 4.09 10.56
N SER A 100 -4.07 4.43 9.60
CA SER A 100 -4.43 3.52 8.50
C SER A 100 -3.48 3.68 7.30
N TRP A 101 -3.05 2.59 6.72
CA TRP A 101 -2.27 2.56 5.48
C TRP A 101 -2.99 3.21 4.29
N HIS A 102 -4.32 3.21 4.28
CA HIS A 102 -5.10 3.97 3.30
C HIS A 102 -4.84 5.47 3.38
N GLN A 103 -4.63 6.01 4.58
CA GLN A 103 -4.36 7.44 4.77
C GLN A 103 -2.95 7.83 4.31
N LEU A 104 -2.04 6.87 4.30
CA LEU A 104 -0.71 7.04 3.70
C LEU A 104 -0.73 6.92 2.17
N GLY A 105 -1.86 6.51 1.55
CA GLY A 105 -1.88 6.19 0.13
C GLY A 105 -1.01 4.99 -0.21
N ALA A 106 -0.96 4.02 0.69
CA ALA A 106 -0.14 2.82 0.63
C ALA A 106 -0.98 1.54 0.88
N ALA A 107 -2.29 1.61 0.66
CA ALA A 107 -3.17 0.45 0.73
C ALA A 107 -4.22 0.46 -0.37
N VAL A 108 -4.65 -0.72 -0.76
CA VAL A 108 -5.81 -0.97 -1.62
C VAL A 108 -6.66 -2.08 -1.02
N ASP A 109 -7.98 -1.94 -1.17
CA ASP A 109 -8.91 -3.03 -0.94
C ASP A 109 -9.39 -3.53 -2.29
N THR A 110 -9.23 -4.83 -2.56
CA THR A 110 -9.73 -5.49 -3.77
C THR A 110 -11.06 -6.20 -3.52
N THR A 111 -11.79 -6.50 -4.59
CA THR A 111 -13.03 -7.26 -4.51
C THR A 111 -12.76 -8.74 -4.27
N GLN A 112 -13.83 -9.50 -3.91
CA GLN A 112 -13.74 -10.96 -3.83
C GLN A 112 -13.30 -11.59 -5.16
N GLU A 113 -13.77 -11.06 -6.30
CA GLU A 113 -13.34 -11.48 -7.63
C GLU A 113 -11.82 -11.32 -7.82
N GLY A 114 -11.23 -10.21 -7.30
CA GLY A 114 -9.78 -10.02 -7.31
C GLY A 114 -9.03 -11.01 -6.43
N LEU A 115 -9.62 -11.43 -5.31
CA LEU A 115 -9.04 -12.45 -4.43
C LEU A 115 -9.13 -13.86 -5.02
N ASP A 116 -10.17 -14.15 -5.76
CA ASP A 116 -10.40 -15.45 -6.39
C ASP A 116 -9.49 -15.68 -7.62
N ASP A 117 -8.84 -14.62 -8.12
CA ASP A 117 -7.85 -14.73 -9.20
C ASP A 117 -6.42 -14.82 -8.61
N PRO A 118 -5.81 -16.03 -8.61
CA PRO A 118 -4.48 -16.23 -8.02
C PRO A 118 -3.37 -15.46 -8.74
N ARG A 119 -3.60 -15.00 -9.98
CA ARG A 119 -2.64 -14.16 -10.72
C ARG A 119 -2.56 -12.78 -10.08
N ILE A 120 -3.70 -12.23 -9.64
CA ILE A 120 -3.78 -10.91 -8.98
C ILE A 120 -3.08 -10.96 -7.63
N VAL A 121 -3.44 -11.92 -6.77
CA VAL A 121 -2.85 -12.05 -5.44
C VAL A 121 -1.33 -12.22 -5.53
N ARG A 122 -0.87 -13.17 -6.35
CA ARG A 122 0.57 -13.40 -6.55
C ARG A 122 1.28 -12.17 -7.09
N ALA A 123 0.72 -11.50 -8.10
CA ALA A 123 1.36 -10.32 -8.68
C ALA A 123 1.44 -9.16 -7.67
N LEU A 124 0.44 -8.98 -6.82
CA LEU A 124 0.50 -8.00 -5.72
C LEU A 124 1.64 -8.35 -4.76
N GLU A 125 1.71 -9.58 -4.27
CA GLU A 125 2.74 -10.03 -3.33
C GLU A 125 4.16 -9.91 -3.93
N GLU A 126 4.37 -10.33 -5.17
CA GLU A 126 5.65 -10.22 -5.88
C GLU A 126 6.10 -8.76 -6.10
N ASN A 127 5.17 -7.82 -6.04
CA ASN A 127 5.42 -6.38 -6.16
C ASN A 127 5.36 -5.61 -4.82
N GLY A 128 5.56 -6.30 -3.70
CA GLY A 128 5.71 -5.69 -2.37
C GLY A 128 4.40 -5.30 -1.69
N TRP A 129 3.27 -5.81 -2.18
CA TRP A 129 1.99 -5.70 -1.50
C TRP A 129 1.76 -6.90 -0.59
N CYS A 130 1.25 -6.64 0.59
CA CYS A 130 1.09 -7.65 1.62
C CYS A 130 -0.36 -7.71 2.11
N GLN A 131 -0.90 -8.92 2.16
CA GLN A 131 -2.20 -9.21 2.77
C GLN A 131 -2.03 -9.38 4.29
N ALA A 132 -1.96 -8.25 5.01
CA ALA A 132 -1.62 -8.25 6.45
C ALA A 132 -2.67 -8.94 7.33
N LEU A 133 -3.94 -8.99 6.91
CA LEU A 133 -5.07 -9.51 7.68
C LEU A 133 -5.87 -10.57 6.88
N PRO A 134 -5.26 -11.68 6.43
CA PRO A 134 -5.90 -12.60 5.48
C PRO A 134 -7.19 -13.26 6.01
N ASN A 135 -7.36 -13.34 7.34
CA ASN A 135 -8.54 -13.97 7.95
C ASN A 135 -9.66 -12.97 8.30
N SER A 136 -9.34 -11.72 8.60
CA SER A 136 -10.32 -10.72 9.04
C SER A 136 -10.64 -9.67 7.98
N ASP A 137 -9.68 -9.38 7.10
CA ASP A 137 -9.82 -8.43 5.99
C ASP A 137 -9.01 -8.92 4.78
N PRO A 138 -9.45 -10.00 4.12
CA PRO A 138 -8.70 -10.63 3.04
C PRO A 138 -8.54 -9.74 1.81
N GLY A 139 -9.41 -8.75 1.60
CA GLY A 139 -9.32 -7.79 0.51
C GLY A 139 -8.24 -6.74 0.68
N HIS A 140 -7.75 -6.55 1.89
CA HIS A 140 -6.80 -5.49 2.22
C HIS A 140 -5.36 -5.86 1.90
N PHE A 141 -4.73 -5.07 1.02
CA PHE A 141 -3.30 -5.15 0.72
C PHE A 141 -2.60 -3.84 1.06
N SER A 142 -1.56 -3.91 1.89
CA SER A 142 -0.68 -2.79 2.21
C SER A 142 0.63 -2.88 1.45
N PHE A 143 1.08 -1.79 0.86
CA PHE A 143 2.38 -1.70 0.22
C PHE A 143 3.46 -1.48 1.28
N ASP A 144 4.47 -2.36 1.33
CA ASP A 144 5.56 -2.31 2.32
C ASP A 144 5.09 -2.40 3.79
N GLY A 145 3.92 -3.00 4.02
CA GLY A 145 3.16 -2.98 5.29
C GLY A 145 3.08 -4.29 6.06
N CYS A 146 3.88 -5.31 5.73
CA CYS A 146 3.91 -6.60 6.45
C CYS A 146 5.02 -6.72 7.48
N HIS A 147 5.25 -5.69 8.26
CA HIS A 147 6.27 -5.70 9.31
C HIS A 147 5.64 -5.71 10.69
#